data_ab5d234010489786833cecab50985ad8
#
_entry.id   ab5d234010489786833cecab50985ad8
#
_cell.length_a   1.000
_cell.length_b   1.000
_cell.length_c   1.000
_cell.angle_alpha   90.00
_cell.angle_beta   90.00
_cell.angle_gamma   90.00
#
_symmetry.space_group_name_H-M   'P 1'
#
loop_
_entity.id
_entity.type
_entity.pdbx_description
1 polymer ?
#
loop_
_entity_poly.entity_id
_entity_poly.type
_entity_poly.pdbx_seq_one_letter_code
_entity_poly.pdbx_strand_id
1 'polypeptide(L)'
;MTTDSPTTAHHVAIIGGGPAGLMAAEVLAQGGVRVELFDAMPSVGRKFLLAGVGGMNITHSEPKDAFIGRYGERQAEVATLLHEFDADALRIWIHGLGIDTFVGTSGRVFPSDMKAAPLLRAWLRRLRELGVTIHTRSRWLGWNADGSLRIADADGESALAADACLLALGGGSWARLGSDGAWVPLLQARGIEVTALKPSNCGFEVANWSEYLREKFAGAPLKNVALSLPDQAPRIGEFVLTAGGIEGSLVYAFSADIRRAIEADGQAVIHLDLLPQMPLVKLQQALAKPRGKHSMAKHLHRQAGLDGVKAALLRELAPAAEFAEPAALAPWIKALPITLLRTRPLDEAISSAGGVPFAALDDGLMLKALPGVFCAGEMLDWEAPTGGYLLTACFASGRVAAQGVIAYLAGASIASEYG
;
A
#
# COMPACT_ATOMS: atom_id res chain seq x y z
N MET A 1 36.25 9.02 43.80
CA MET A 1 36.11 9.52 42.42
C MET A 1 35.86 8.28 41.52
N THR A 2 34.62 7.93 41.37
CA THR A 2 34.19 6.89 40.42
C THR A 2 34.27 7.50 39.04
N THR A 3 35.23 7.06 38.25
CA THR A 3 35.31 7.37 36.83
C THR A 3 34.17 6.63 36.17
N ASP A 4 33.04 7.31 35.92
CA ASP A 4 32.07 6.85 34.96
C ASP A 4 32.78 6.72 33.61
N SER A 5 33.07 5.50 33.22
CA SER A 5 33.43 5.18 31.82
C SER A 5 32.22 5.59 30.97
N PRO A 6 32.40 6.33 29.86
CA PRO A 6 31.30 6.65 28.99
C PRO A 6 30.75 5.33 28.46
N THR A 7 29.56 4.94 28.88
CA THR A 7 28.80 3.86 28.26
C THR A 7 28.71 4.21 26.77
N THR A 8 29.40 3.46 25.93
CA THR A 8 29.33 3.64 24.48
C THR A 8 27.88 3.39 24.08
N ALA A 9 27.22 4.44 23.61
CA ALA A 9 25.83 4.32 23.13
C ALA A 9 25.75 3.21 22.09
N HIS A 10 24.80 2.29 22.26
CA HIS A 10 24.57 1.22 21.28
C HIS A 10 24.40 1.79 19.89
N HIS A 11 24.94 1.10 18.89
CA HIS A 11 24.88 1.46 17.49
C HIS A 11 23.87 0.59 16.73
N VAL A 12 22.87 1.21 16.10
CA VAL A 12 21.84 0.54 15.31
C VAL A 12 21.89 1.02 13.86
N ALA A 13 21.96 0.06 12.94
CA ALA A 13 21.82 0.30 11.51
C ALA A 13 20.37 0.11 11.07
N ILE A 14 19.80 1.10 10.38
CA ILE A 14 18.49 1.00 9.73
C ILE A 14 18.69 0.95 8.22
N ILE A 15 18.10 -0.03 7.56
CA ILE A 15 18.19 -0.21 6.12
C ILE A 15 16.84 0.10 5.49
N GLY A 16 16.78 1.22 4.74
CA GLY A 16 15.58 1.73 4.09
C GLY A 16 15.01 2.98 4.76
N GLY A 17 15.05 4.11 4.02
CA GLY A 17 14.57 5.43 4.45
C GLY A 17 13.10 5.70 4.06
N GLY A 18 12.24 4.66 4.08
CA GLY A 18 10.78 4.79 3.96
C GLY A 18 10.12 5.16 5.28
N PRO A 19 8.77 5.27 5.32
CA PRO A 19 8.02 5.65 6.53
C PRO A 19 8.35 4.80 7.76
N ALA A 20 8.49 3.49 7.60
CA ALA A 20 8.82 2.58 8.69
C ALA A 20 10.23 2.81 9.24
N GLY A 21 11.25 2.92 8.36
CA GLY A 21 12.62 3.15 8.78
C GLY A 21 12.84 4.53 9.39
N LEU A 22 12.20 5.57 8.86
CA LEU A 22 12.28 6.93 9.43
C LEU A 22 11.59 7.00 10.81
N MET A 23 10.46 6.30 11.00
CA MET A 23 9.79 6.21 12.30
C MET A 23 10.65 5.44 13.31
N ALA A 24 11.24 4.33 12.89
CA ALA A 24 12.16 3.58 13.73
C ALA A 24 13.37 4.42 14.15
N ALA A 25 13.94 5.19 13.20
CA ALA A 25 15.06 6.09 13.49
C ALA A 25 14.71 7.15 14.55
N GLU A 26 13.50 7.73 14.48
CA GLU A 26 13.03 8.69 15.48
C GLU A 26 12.93 8.05 16.87
N VAL A 27 12.27 6.91 16.98
CA VAL A 27 12.06 6.20 18.26
C VAL A 27 13.38 5.77 18.89
N LEU A 28 14.29 5.19 18.10
CA LEU A 28 15.61 4.76 18.58
C LEU A 28 16.46 5.94 19.05
N ALA A 29 16.51 7.03 18.29
CA ALA A 29 17.28 8.21 18.67
C ALA A 29 16.70 8.89 19.93
N GLN A 30 15.37 8.94 20.08
CA GLN A 30 14.72 9.39 21.31
C GLN A 30 15.04 8.49 22.52
N GLY A 31 15.26 7.19 22.28
CA GLY A 31 15.73 6.22 23.28
C GLY A 31 17.23 6.29 23.58
N GLY A 32 17.96 7.27 23.04
CA GLY A 32 19.39 7.46 23.31
C GLY A 32 20.32 6.51 22.51
N VAL A 33 19.81 5.82 21.50
CA VAL A 33 20.59 4.92 20.64
C VAL A 33 21.25 5.72 19.51
N ARG A 34 22.52 5.42 19.20
CA ARG A 34 23.18 5.94 17.99
C ARG A 34 22.59 5.28 16.74
N VAL A 35 22.02 6.09 15.85
CA VAL A 35 21.31 5.59 14.66
C VAL A 35 22.00 6.04 13.38
N GLU A 36 22.31 5.05 12.52
CA GLU A 36 22.72 5.28 11.13
C GLU A 36 21.69 4.65 10.20
N LEU A 37 21.09 5.45 9.31
CA LEU A 37 20.09 5.02 8.34
C LEU A 37 20.69 5.03 6.94
N PHE A 38 20.57 3.91 6.23
CA PHE A 38 21.07 3.69 4.87
C PHE A 38 19.94 3.55 3.88
N ASP A 39 19.98 4.31 2.80
CA ASP A 39 19.00 4.23 1.70
C ASP A 39 19.73 4.17 0.36
N ALA A 40 19.37 3.22 -0.49
CA ALA A 40 19.95 3.04 -1.81
C ALA A 40 19.67 4.20 -2.79
N MET A 41 18.64 4.98 -2.50
CA MET A 41 18.19 6.08 -3.35
C MET A 41 18.91 7.39 -3.02
N PRO A 42 18.94 8.37 -3.94
CA PRO A 42 19.58 9.67 -3.69
C PRO A 42 18.85 10.55 -2.66
N SER A 43 17.68 10.14 -2.20
CA SER A 43 16.93 10.78 -1.11
C SER A 43 15.99 9.78 -0.46
N VAL A 44 15.77 9.91 0.84
CA VAL A 44 14.78 9.10 1.58
C VAL A 44 13.34 9.52 1.27
N GLY A 45 12.37 8.67 1.60
CA GLY A 45 10.94 8.96 1.52
C GLY A 45 10.40 9.10 0.09
N ARG A 46 11.03 8.54 -0.94
CA ARG A 46 10.63 8.74 -2.34
C ARG A 46 9.23 8.21 -2.65
N LYS A 47 8.92 6.97 -2.23
CA LYS A 47 7.57 6.39 -2.40
C LYS A 47 6.54 7.16 -1.57
N PHE A 48 6.90 7.62 -0.38
CA PHE A 48 6.08 8.50 0.46
C PHE A 48 5.74 9.82 -0.23
N LEU A 49 6.70 10.45 -0.90
CA LEU A 49 6.46 11.68 -1.69
C LEU A 49 5.53 11.44 -2.87
N LEU A 50 5.62 10.28 -3.53
CA LEU A 50 4.73 9.90 -4.63
C LEU A 50 3.28 9.72 -4.16
N ALA A 51 3.06 9.18 -2.97
CA ALA A 51 1.73 9.02 -2.38
C ALA A 51 1.00 10.37 -2.20
N GLY A 52 1.74 11.49 -2.21
CA GLY A 52 1.20 12.85 -2.13
C GLY A 52 0.73 13.44 -3.47
N VAL A 53 0.89 12.75 -4.59
CA VAL A 53 0.39 13.23 -5.89
C VAL A 53 -1.14 13.12 -5.91
N GLY A 54 -1.82 14.28 -6.04
CA GLY A 54 -3.29 14.36 -5.94
C GLY A 54 -3.83 14.55 -4.53
N GLY A 55 -2.96 14.60 -3.51
CA GLY A 55 -3.30 14.81 -2.11
C GLY A 55 -2.77 13.70 -1.21
N MET A 56 -1.95 14.06 -0.22
CA MET A 56 -1.32 13.14 0.72
C MET A 56 -2.35 12.57 1.71
N ASN A 57 -2.95 11.43 1.38
CA ASN A 57 -3.79 10.70 2.33
C ASN A 57 -2.91 9.92 3.32
N ILE A 58 -2.85 10.37 4.57
CA ILE A 58 -1.94 9.83 5.59
C ILE A 58 -2.57 8.68 6.37
N THR A 59 -3.84 8.82 6.75
CA THR A 59 -4.59 7.83 7.52
C THR A 59 -6.09 7.98 7.24
N HIS A 60 -6.92 7.26 7.99
CA HIS A 60 -8.37 7.30 7.89
C HIS A 60 -9.01 7.50 9.26
N SER A 61 -10.15 8.20 9.31
CA SER A 61 -10.87 8.53 10.56
C SER A 61 -11.99 7.56 10.89
N GLU A 62 -12.07 6.41 10.24
CA GLU A 62 -13.09 5.42 10.55
C GLU A 62 -12.85 4.77 11.93
N PRO A 63 -13.89 4.19 12.56
CA PRO A 63 -13.77 3.51 13.84
C PRO A 63 -12.68 2.42 13.82
N LYS A 64 -11.99 2.23 14.94
CA LYS A 64 -10.82 1.34 15.08
C LYS A 64 -11.07 -0.08 14.56
N ASP A 65 -12.22 -0.68 14.88
CA ASP A 65 -12.53 -2.06 14.43
C ASP A 65 -12.69 -2.13 12.90
N ALA A 66 -13.34 -1.14 12.29
CA ALA A 66 -13.46 -1.05 10.84
C ALA A 66 -12.09 -0.82 10.19
N PHE A 67 -11.24 0.01 10.79
CA PHE A 67 -9.87 0.27 10.34
C PHE A 67 -9.02 -1.01 10.37
N ILE A 68 -9.05 -1.75 11.48
CA ILE A 68 -8.34 -3.04 11.64
C ILE A 68 -8.85 -4.06 10.61
N GLY A 69 -10.14 -4.14 10.36
CA GLY A 69 -10.73 -5.03 9.37
C GLY A 69 -10.22 -4.82 7.93
N ARG A 70 -9.58 -3.67 7.63
CA ARG A 70 -9.00 -3.39 6.31
C ARG A 70 -7.76 -4.23 5.99
N TYR A 71 -7.15 -4.86 6.99
CA TYR A 71 -5.96 -5.71 6.81
C TYR A 71 -6.31 -7.19 6.57
N GLY A 72 -7.60 -7.51 6.40
CA GLY A 72 -8.06 -8.83 5.97
C GLY A 72 -7.54 -9.96 6.84
N GLU A 73 -6.83 -10.91 6.26
CA GLU A 73 -6.30 -12.09 6.95
C GLU A 73 -5.25 -11.76 8.03
N ARG A 74 -4.61 -10.59 7.94
CA ARG A 74 -3.58 -10.12 8.89
C ARG A 74 -4.11 -9.11 9.90
N GLN A 75 -5.43 -9.00 10.02
CA GLN A 75 -6.05 -8.05 10.96
C GLN A 75 -5.62 -8.28 12.42
N ALA A 76 -5.38 -9.51 12.83
CA ALA A 76 -4.98 -9.83 14.20
C ALA A 76 -3.57 -9.31 14.51
N GLU A 77 -2.62 -9.62 13.62
CA GLU A 77 -1.22 -9.19 13.78
C GLU A 77 -1.08 -7.68 13.65
N VAL A 78 -1.76 -7.07 12.67
CA VAL A 78 -1.72 -5.61 12.50
C VAL A 78 -2.44 -4.89 13.62
N ALA A 79 -3.48 -5.48 14.24
CA ALA A 79 -4.14 -4.90 15.41
C ALA A 79 -3.17 -4.68 16.58
N THR A 80 -2.21 -5.59 16.80
CA THR A 80 -1.18 -5.42 17.86
C THR A 80 -0.29 -4.22 17.56
N LEU A 81 0.11 -4.02 16.31
CA LEU A 81 0.90 -2.86 15.88
C LEU A 81 0.13 -1.56 16.08
N LEU A 82 -1.15 -1.54 15.68
CA LEU A 82 -2.04 -0.38 15.81
C LEU A 82 -2.48 -0.10 17.25
N HIS A 83 -2.31 -1.04 18.17
CA HIS A 83 -2.49 -0.78 19.60
C HIS A 83 -1.44 0.22 20.10
N GLU A 84 -0.20 0.12 19.61
CA GLU A 84 0.92 0.98 19.98
C GLU A 84 0.91 2.33 19.25
N PHE A 85 0.40 2.34 18.00
CA PHE A 85 0.40 3.55 17.18
C PHE A 85 -0.71 3.51 16.12
N ASP A 86 -1.89 3.99 16.48
CA ASP A 86 -3.08 4.03 15.60
C ASP A 86 -3.20 5.34 14.79
N ALA A 87 -4.33 5.50 14.12
CA ALA A 87 -4.62 6.67 13.30
C ALA A 87 -4.64 7.99 14.09
N ASP A 88 -5.11 7.97 15.34
CA ASP A 88 -5.15 9.16 16.19
C ASP A 88 -3.76 9.50 16.71
N ALA A 89 -2.98 8.51 17.16
CA ALA A 89 -1.59 8.68 17.54
C ALA A 89 -0.75 9.23 16.38
N LEU A 90 -0.97 8.75 15.15
CA LEU A 90 -0.32 9.27 13.96
C LEU A 90 -0.67 10.75 13.74
N ARG A 91 -1.91 11.16 13.88
CA ARG A 91 -2.32 12.57 13.76
C ARG A 91 -1.67 13.45 14.82
N ILE A 92 -1.65 12.99 16.07
CA ILE A 92 -0.97 13.71 17.19
C ILE A 92 0.51 13.88 16.86
N TRP A 93 1.18 12.84 16.37
CA TRP A 93 2.58 12.88 15.97
C TRP A 93 2.83 13.91 14.83
N ILE A 94 1.96 13.95 13.82
CA ILE A 94 2.04 14.94 12.72
C ILE A 94 1.87 16.37 13.24
N HIS A 95 0.90 16.59 14.14
CA HIS A 95 0.72 17.90 14.80
C HIS A 95 1.97 18.31 15.59
N GLY A 96 2.64 17.35 16.24
CA GLY A 96 3.93 17.56 16.91
C GLY A 96 5.07 17.95 15.95
N LEU A 97 4.93 17.74 14.65
CA LEU A 97 5.84 18.26 13.60
C LEU A 97 5.48 19.67 13.13
N GLY A 98 4.42 20.26 13.69
CA GLY A 98 3.89 21.57 13.26
C GLY A 98 3.06 21.53 11.98
N ILE A 99 2.49 20.38 11.64
CA ILE A 99 1.66 20.18 10.46
C ILE A 99 0.24 19.84 10.91
N ASP A 100 -0.73 20.68 10.59
CA ASP A 100 -2.15 20.43 10.86
C ASP A 100 -2.73 19.39 9.88
N THR A 101 -3.80 18.71 10.32
CA THR A 101 -4.52 17.73 9.51
C THR A 101 -6.01 18.01 9.50
N PHE A 102 -6.69 17.64 8.40
CA PHE A 102 -8.15 17.65 8.32
C PHE A 102 -8.70 16.33 7.80
N VAL A 103 -9.96 16.07 8.09
CA VAL A 103 -10.70 14.90 7.62
C VAL A 103 -11.52 15.31 6.40
N GLY A 104 -11.28 14.64 5.27
CA GLY A 104 -12.09 14.80 4.06
C GLY A 104 -13.46 14.12 4.17
N THR A 105 -14.35 14.39 3.22
CA THR A 105 -15.72 13.85 3.21
C THR A 105 -15.81 12.32 3.13
N SER A 106 -14.75 11.68 2.66
CA SER A 106 -14.62 10.22 2.58
C SER A 106 -14.03 9.58 3.85
N GLY A 107 -13.77 10.35 4.91
CA GLY A 107 -13.07 9.88 6.11
C GLY A 107 -11.54 9.84 5.98
N ARG A 108 -10.99 10.08 4.80
CA ARG A 108 -9.54 10.17 4.59
C ARG A 108 -8.95 11.40 5.30
N VAL A 109 -7.79 11.23 5.92
CA VAL A 109 -7.09 12.31 6.63
C VAL A 109 -5.93 12.83 5.79
N PHE A 110 -5.82 14.14 5.70
CA PHE A 110 -4.81 14.83 4.90
C PHE A 110 -4.09 15.90 5.73
N PRO A 111 -2.81 16.22 5.44
CA PRO A 111 -2.22 17.48 5.88
C PRO A 111 -3.00 18.66 5.32
N SER A 112 -3.04 19.78 6.04
CA SER A 112 -3.82 20.96 5.64
C SER A 112 -3.45 21.53 4.27
N ASP A 113 -2.19 21.37 3.85
CA ASP A 113 -1.70 21.76 2.53
C ASP A 113 -1.79 20.67 1.45
N MET A 114 -2.33 19.49 1.80
CA MET A 114 -2.47 18.33 0.93
C MET A 114 -1.15 17.73 0.41
N LYS A 115 0.03 18.13 0.94
CA LYS A 115 1.34 17.80 0.39
C LYS A 115 2.18 16.93 1.34
N ALA A 116 2.88 15.94 0.77
CA ALA A 116 3.82 15.10 1.52
C ALA A 116 5.15 15.82 1.83
N ALA A 117 5.61 16.71 0.95
CA ALA A 117 6.95 17.28 1.05
C ALA A 117 7.18 18.18 2.26
N PRO A 118 6.25 19.04 2.72
CA PRO A 118 6.43 19.81 3.95
C PRO A 118 6.53 18.90 5.18
N LEU A 119 5.68 17.86 5.26
CA LEU A 119 5.71 16.89 6.34
C LEU A 119 7.05 16.15 6.39
N LEU A 120 7.53 15.63 5.26
CA LEU A 120 8.81 14.95 5.21
C LEU A 120 9.97 15.87 5.59
N ARG A 121 9.96 17.14 5.15
CA ARG A 121 11.01 18.10 5.52
C ARG A 121 11.03 18.40 7.02
N ALA A 122 9.87 18.58 7.64
CA ALA A 122 9.76 18.79 9.08
C ALA A 122 10.27 17.57 9.86
N TRP A 123 9.92 16.38 9.39
CA TRP A 123 10.38 15.12 9.98
C TRP A 123 11.89 14.92 9.86
N LEU A 124 12.46 15.12 8.68
CA LEU A 124 13.92 15.01 8.47
C LEU A 124 14.72 16.03 9.27
N ARG A 125 14.16 17.22 9.52
CA ARG A 125 14.77 18.20 10.43
C ARG A 125 14.83 17.65 11.85
N ARG A 126 13.70 17.15 12.39
CA ARG A 126 13.64 16.52 13.71
C ARG A 126 14.64 15.36 13.85
N LEU A 127 14.74 14.49 12.85
CA LEU A 127 15.70 13.38 12.87
C LEU A 127 17.16 13.87 12.97
N ARG A 128 17.53 14.94 12.25
CA ARG A 128 18.87 15.54 12.35
C ARG A 128 19.12 16.16 13.72
N GLU A 129 18.13 16.85 14.28
CA GLU A 129 18.18 17.41 15.64
C GLU A 129 18.35 16.32 16.70
N LEU A 130 17.80 15.13 16.48
CA LEU A 130 17.99 13.95 17.32
C LEU A 130 19.33 13.22 17.07
N GLY A 131 20.17 13.69 16.15
CA GLY A 131 21.47 13.10 15.87
C GLY A 131 21.45 11.88 14.92
N VAL A 132 20.35 11.61 14.22
CA VAL A 132 20.28 10.52 13.23
C VAL A 132 21.17 10.85 12.03
N THR A 133 22.10 9.95 11.69
CA THR A 133 22.90 10.04 10.47
C THR A 133 22.22 9.31 9.32
N ILE A 134 22.02 9.99 8.20
CA ILE A 134 21.35 9.44 7.01
C ILE A 134 22.34 9.35 5.85
N HIS A 135 22.59 8.12 5.39
CA HIS A 135 23.42 7.79 4.24
C HIS A 135 22.54 7.47 3.04
N THR A 136 22.55 8.33 2.05
CA THR A 136 21.85 8.12 0.77
C THR A 136 22.81 7.53 -0.27
N ARG A 137 22.27 6.89 -1.34
CA ARG A 137 23.05 6.13 -2.33
C ARG A 137 23.90 5.03 -1.71
N SER A 138 23.41 4.46 -0.61
CA SER A 138 24.09 3.44 0.18
C SER A 138 23.21 2.19 0.19
N ARG A 139 23.55 1.23 -0.67
CA ARG A 139 22.77 0.00 -0.88
C ARG A 139 23.28 -1.11 0.02
N TRP A 140 22.38 -1.70 0.78
CA TRP A 140 22.66 -2.92 1.51
C TRP A 140 22.69 -4.14 0.57
N LEU A 141 23.71 -4.97 0.72
CA LEU A 141 23.98 -6.15 -0.09
C LEU A 141 23.91 -7.47 0.71
N GLY A 142 23.34 -7.43 1.92
CA GLY A 142 23.31 -8.58 2.82
C GLY A 142 24.39 -8.51 3.89
N TRP A 143 24.87 -9.66 4.31
CA TRP A 143 25.83 -9.80 5.40
C TRP A 143 27.12 -10.46 4.92
N ASN A 144 28.23 -10.10 5.55
CA ASN A 144 29.49 -10.83 5.49
C ASN A 144 29.42 -12.14 6.29
N ALA A 145 30.47 -12.95 6.20
CA ALA A 145 30.59 -14.20 6.94
C ALA A 145 30.67 -13.99 8.48
N ASP A 146 31.19 -12.84 8.90
CA ASP A 146 31.32 -12.43 10.30
C ASP A 146 30.02 -11.81 10.88
N GLY A 147 28.97 -11.69 10.07
CA GLY A 147 27.68 -11.09 10.46
C GLY A 147 27.60 -9.58 10.27
N SER A 148 28.68 -8.89 9.92
CA SER A 148 28.65 -7.45 9.58
C SER A 148 27.82 -7.19 8.32
N LEU A 149 27.19 -6.02 8.25
CA LEU A 149 26.39 -5.61 7.09
C LEU A 149 27.30 -5.20 5.94
N ARG A 150 26.96 -5.61 4.72
CA ARG A 150 27.64 -5.15 3.49
C ARG A 150 26.88 -3.97 2.92
N ILE A 151 27.55 -2.83 2.87
CA ILE A 151 26.99 -1.58 2.31
C ILE A 151 27.82 -1.19 1.09
N ALA A 152 27.15 -0.87 -0.02
CA ALA A 152 27.78 -0.35 -1.22
C ALA A 152 27.31 1.08 -1.48
N ASP A 153 28.27 1.98 -1.71
CA ASP A 153 28.06 3.38 -2.06
C ASP A 153 28.99 3.83 -3.20
N ALA A 154 29.18 5.13 -3.37
CA ALA A 154 30.03 5.68 -4.42
C ALA A 154 31.53 5.36 -4.22
N ASP A 155 31.96 5.11 -3.00
CA ASP A 155 33.34 4.82 -2.63
C ASP A 155 33.66 3.30 -2.69
N GLY A 156 32.63 2.48 -2.90
CA GLY A 156 32.73 1.02 -3.02
C GLY A 156 31.95 0.24 -1.97
N GLU A 157 32.35 -1.01 -1.71
CA GLU A 157 31.74 -1.85 -0.68
C GLU A 157 32.51 -1.70 0.65
N SER A 158 31.73 -1.58 1.73
CA SER A 158 32.24 -1.51 3.10
C SER A 158 31.51 -2.49 4.02
N ALA A 159 32.18 -2.88 5.10
CA ALA A 159 31.58 -3.67 6.19
C ALA A 159 31.16 -2.74 7.33
N LEU A 160 29.93 -2.87 7.79
CA LEU A 160 29.39 -2.11 8.92
C LEU A 160 29.03 -3.05 10.07
N ALA A 161 29.70 -2.89 11.19
CA ALA A 161 29.33 -3.54 12.43
C ALA A 161 28.29 -2.69 13.17
N ALA A 162 27.22 -3.31 13.64
CA ALA A 162 26.17 -2.68 14.43
C ALA A 162 25.68 -3.67 15.49
N ASP A 163 25.23 -3.16 16.66
CA ASP A 163 24.72 -3.99 17.76
C ASP A 163 23.35 -4.60 17.39
N ALA A 164 22.57 -3.92 16.53
CA ALA A 164 21.34 -4.43 15.93
C ALA A 164 21.10 -3.81 14.55
N CYS A 165 20.29 -4.49 13.73
CA CYS A 165 19.91 -4.04 12.40
C CYS A 165 18.38 -4.04 12.26
N LEU A 166 17.80 -2.95 11.73
CA LEU A 166 16.38 -2.87 11.40
C LEU A 166 16.22 -2.74 9.89
N LEU A 167 15.58 -3.73 9.28
CA LEU A 167 15.26 -3.76 7.86
C LEU A 167 13.88 -3.14 7.62
N ALA A 168 13.82 -2.10 6.78
CA ALA A 168 12.61 -1.39 6.39
C ALA A 168 12.57 -1.17 4.86
N LEU A 169 12.81 -2.28 4.13
CA LEU A 169 13.13 -2.28 2.71
C LEU A 169 11.92 -2.18 1.77
N GLY A 170 10.71 -2.10 2.34
CA GLY A 170 9.48 -2.02 1.55
C GLY A 170 9.14 -3.34 0.84
N GLY A 171 8.17 -3.31 -0.06
CA GLY A 171 7.78 -4.45 -0.90
C GLY A 171 8.58 -4.53 -2.20
N GLY A 172 7.87 -4.81 -3.32
CA GLY A 172 8.46 -4.92 -4.66
C GLY A 172 7.80 -4.00 -5.70
N SER A 173 6.89 -3.10 -5.27
CA SER A 173 6.22 -2.16 -6.15
C SER A 173 7.03 -0.85 -6.28
N TRP A 174 7.14 -0.30 -7.49
CA TRP A 174 7.92 0.91 -7.77
C TRP A 174 9.43 0.75 -7.56
N ALA A 175 10.04 -0.22 -8.21
CA ALA A 175 11.49 -0.49 -8.15
C ALA A 175 12.34 0.77 -8.40
N ARG A 176 11.93 1.64 -9.34
CA ARG A 176 12.58 2.93 -9.62
C ARG A 176 12.60 3.91 -8.44
N LEU A 177 11.81 3.68 -7.41
CA LEU A 177 11.77 4.48 -6.17
C LEU A 177 12.43 3.78 -4.98
N GLY A 178 13.06 2.62 -5.20
CA GLY A 178 13.81 1.87 -4.20
C GLY A 178 13.05 0.70 -3.54
N SER A 179 11.78 0.47 -3.91
CA SER A 179 11.00 -0.69 -3.46
C SER A 179 11.03 -1.76 -4.54
N ASP A 180 12.15 -2.50 -4.61
CA ASP A 180 12.49 -3.41 -5.71
C ASP A 180 12.42 -4.90 -5.35
N GLY A 181 12.13 -5.24 -4.08
CA GLY A 181 12.09 -6.63 -3.61
C GLY A 181 13.45 -7.35 -3.61
N ALA A 182 14.55 -6.66 -3.90
CA ALA A 182 15.90 -7.26 -3.98
C ALA A 182 16.39 -7.86 -2.65
N TRP A 183 15.75 -7.53 -1.55
CA TRP A 183 16.02 -8.08 -0.22
C TRP A 183 15.53 -9.53 -0.03
N VAL A 184 14.56 -9.98 -0.82
CA VAL A 184 13.96 -11.33 -0.68
C VAL A 184 15.02 -12.44 -0.78
N PRO A 185 15.85 -12.53 -1.83
CA PRO A 185 16.86 -13.57 -1.93
C PRO A 185 17.93 -13.46 -0.83
N LEU A 186 18.18 -12.27 -0.27
CA LEU A 186 19.14 -12.08 0.81
C LEU A 186 18.67 -12.70 2.13
N LEU A 187 17.38 -12.58 2.45
CA LEU A 187 16.77 -13.24 3.60
C LEU A 187 16.65 -14.76 3.39
N GLN A 188 16.22 -15.19 2.21
CA GLN A 188 16.13 -16.60 1.85
C GLN A 188 17.48 -17.32 1.96
N ALA A 189 18.58 -16.67 1.57
CA ALA A 189 19.93 -17.19 1.73
C ALA A 189 20.34 -17.37 3.20
N ARG A 190 19.63 -16.73 4.14
CA ARG A 190 19.78 -16.91 5.60
C ARG A 190 18.75 -17.87 6.19
N GLY A 191 18.00 -18.61 5.35
CA GLY A 191 16.99 -19.57 5.80
C GLY A 191 15.68 -18.94 6.28
N ILE A 192 15.47 -17.65 6.03
CA ILE A 192 14.20 -16.99 6.34
C ILE A 192 13.21 -17.27 5.22
N GLU A 193 12.07 -17.85 5.56
CA GLU A 193 10.96 -17.99 4.64
C GLU A 193 10.36 -16.59 4.33
N VAL A 194 10.10 -16.34 3.07
CA VAL A 194 9.45 -15.08 2.60
C VAL A 194 8.28 -15.46 1.70
N THR A 195 7.09 -15.05 2.08
CA THR A 195 5.89 -15.17 1.24
C THR A 195 6.11 -14.37 -0.04
N ALA A 196 5.85 -15.00 -1.20
CA ALA A 196 6.07 -14.37 -2.50
C ALA A 196 5.38 -13.01 -2.62
N LEU A 197 6.13 -12.01 -3.08
CA LEU A 197 5.57 -10.67 -3.31
C LEU A 197 4.59 -10.70 -4.48
N LYS A 198 3.41 -10.11 -4.27
CA LYS A 198 2.31 -10.05 -5.24
C LYS A 198 1.83 -8.62 -5.40
N PRO A 199 1.28 -8.24 -6.58
CA PRO A 199 0.65 -6.94 -6.77
C PRO A 199 -0.54 -6.74 -5.82
N SER A 200 -0.56 -5.62 -5.09
CA SER A 200 -1.67 -5.18 -4.27
C SER A 200 -2.03 -3.74 -4.62
N ASN A 201 -3.32 -3.38 -4.55
CA ASN A 201 -3.80 -2.09 -5.06
C ASN A 201 -3.35 -1.88 -6.53
N CYS A 202 -3.66 -2.85 -7.37
CA CYS A 202 -3.19 -2.91 -8.75
C CYS A 202 -4.35 -2.88 -9.76
N GLY A 203 -4.03 -2.60 -11.00
CA GLY A 203 -4.92 -2.82 -12.13
C GLY A 203 -5.02 -4.29 -12.51
N PHE A 204 -6.01 -4.61 -13.34
CA PHE A 204 -6.26 -5.96 -13.86
C PHE A 204 -6.44 -5.92 -15.36
N GLU A 205 -6.00 -7.00 -16.01
CA GLU A 205 -6.16 -7.18 -17.44
C GLU A 205 -7.44 -7.97 -17.77
N VAL A 206 -8.09 -7.56 -18.83
CA VAL A 206 -9.21 -8.29 -19.44
C VAL A 206 -8.71 -9.11 -20.65
N ALA A 207 -9.52 -10.08 -21.09
CA ALA A 207 -9.17 -10.95 -22.22
C ALA A 207 -8.86 -10.15 -23.50
N ASN A 208 -9.73 -9.22 -23.84
CA ASN A 208 -9.57 -8.37 -25.01
C ASN A 208 -10.62 -7.25 -25.00
N TRP A 209 -10.18 -6.00 -25.19
CA TRP A 209 -11.07 -4.92 -25.60
C TRP A 209 -11.08 -4.81 -27.11
N SER A 210 -12.19 -4.44 -27.73
CA SER A 210 -12.21 -4.09 -29.15
C SER A 210 -11.25 -2.92 -29.44
N GLU A 211 -10.77 -2.82 -30.66
CA GLU A 211 -9.93 -1.72 -31.12
C GLU A 211 -10.61 -0.36 -30.85
N TYR A 212 -11.92 -0.29 -31.09
CA TYR A 212 -12.72 0.90 -30.81
C TYR A 212 -12.64 1.33 -29.35
N LEU A 213 -12.76 0.38 -28.42
CA LEU A 213 -12.70 0.69 -26.99
C LEU A 213 -11.29 1.15 -26.57
N ARG A 214 -10.27 0.46 -27.05
CA ARG A 214 -8.86 0.79 -26.81
C ARG A 214 -8.48 2.16 -27.33
N GLU A 215 -8.83 2.47 -28.57
CA GLU A 215 -8.41 3.74 -29.20
C GLU A 215 -9.17 4.96 -28.67
N LYS A 216 -10.48 4.81 -28.41
CA LYS A 216 -11.32 5.94 -28.02
C LYS A 216 -11.45 6.17 -26.53
N PHE A 217 -11.28 5.12 -25.72
CA PHE A 217 -11.63 5.19 -24.28
C PHE A 217 -10.50 4.75 -23.35
N ALA A 218 -9.34 4.32 -23.83
CA ALA A 218 -8.19 4.11 -22.94
C ALA A 218 -7.84 5.45 -22.24
N GLY A 219 -7.72 5.39 -20.91
CA GLY A 219 -7.55 6.54 -20.03
C GLY A 219 -8.86 7.22 -19.62
N ALA A 220 -10.02 6.79 -20.13
CA ALA A 220 -11.30 7.38 -19.76
C ALA A 220 -11.76 6.96 -18.36
N PRO A 221 -12.14 7.91 -17.48
CA PRO A 221 -12.67 7.59 -16.16
C PRO A 221 -14.15 7.17 -16.25
N LEU A 222 -14.50 6.06 -15.55
CA LEU A 222 -15.86 5.69 -15.26
C LEU A 222 -16.21 6.18 -13.86
N LYS A 223 -16.99 7.25 -13.79
CA LYS A 223 -17.42 7.89 -12.54
C LYS A 223 -18.83 7.46 -12.16
N ASN A 224 -19.12 7.49 -10.85
CA ASN A 224 -20.45 7.15 -10.31
C ASN A 224 -20.94 5.80 -10.85
N VAL A 225 -20.15 4.76 -10.66
CA VAL A 225 -20.46 3.37 -10.94
C VAL A 225 -20.37 2.58 -9.64
N ALA A 226 -20.98 1.38 -9.59
CA ALA A 226 -20.74 0.47 -8.48
C ALA A 226 -20.13 -0.82 -9.00
N LEU A 227 -19.17 -1.35 -8.25
CA LEU A 227 -18.48 -2.61 -8.54
C LEU A 227 -18.77 -3.60 -7.41
N SER A 228 -19.01 -4.85 -7.75
CA SER A 228 -19.13 -5.96 -6.80
C SER A 228 -18.46 -7.22 -7.34
N LEU A 229 -18.02 -8.08 -6.43
CA LEU A 229 -17.76 -9.50 -6.71
C LEU A 229 -19.01 -10.33 -6.32
N PRO A 230 -19.10 -11.59 -6.76
CA PRO A 230 -20.10 -12.51 -6.23
C PRO A 230 -20.07 -12.51 -4.70
N ASP A 231 -21.23 -12.52 -4.08
CA ASP A 231 -21.44 -12.57 -2.62
C ASP A 231 -20.88 -11.38 -1.82
N GLN A 232 -20.45 -10.29 -2.50
CA GLN A 232 -20.00 -9.07 -1.84
C GLN A 232 -20.92 -7.88 -2.12
N ALA A 233 -21.08 -7.02 -1.12
CA ALA A 233 -21.83 -5.79 -1.26
C ALA A 233 -21.17 -4.85 -2.30
N PRO A 234 -21.95 -4.23 -3.19
CA PRO A 234 -21.45 -3.29 -4.17
C PRO A 234 -20.85 -2.04 -3.49
N ARG A 235 -19.74 -1.55 -4.01
CA ARG A 235 -19.13 -0.26 -3.61
C ARG A 235 -19.24 0.74 -4.74
N ILE A 236 -19.70 1.95 -4.41
CA ILE A 236 -19.79 3.07 -5.36
C ILE A 236 -18.44 3.78 -5.42
N GLY A 237 -18.01 4.14 -6.64
CA GLY A 237 -16.78 4.88 -6.85
C GLY A 237 -16.51 5.18 -8.31
N GLU A 238 -15.22 5.27 -8.62
CA GLU A 238 -14.72 5.48 -9.98
C GLU A 238 -13.49 4.65 -10.26
N PHE A 239 -13.29 4.30 -11.52
CA PHE A 239 -12.09 3.67 -12.00
C PHE A 239 -11.78 4.13 -13.43
N VAL A 240 -10.64 3.74 -13.98
CA VAL A 240 -10.18 4.11 -15.32
C VAL A 240 -10.14 2.87 -16.21
N LEU A 241 -10.66 2.99 -17.41
CA LEU A 241 -10.47 2.02 -18.48
C LEU A 241 -9.05 2.19 -19.04
N THR A 242 -8.27 1.12 -19.07
CA THR A 242 -6.95 1.14 -19.72
C THR A 242 -7.01 0.45 -21.09
N ALA A 243 -5.95 0.52 -21.87
CA ALA A 243 -5.87 -0.16 -23.16
C ALA A 243 -6.02 -1.68 -23.07
N GLY A 244 -5.71 -2.29 -21.93
CA GLY A 244 -5.77 -3.74 -21.73
C GLY A 244 -6.61 -4.20 -20.54
N GLY A 245 -7.29 -3.28 -19.85
CA GLY A 245 -8.03 -3.64 -18.63
C GLY A 245 -8.63 -2.48 -17.86
N ILE A 246 -8.56 -2.56 -16.55
CA ILE A 246 -9.14 -1.58 -15.63
C ILE A 246 -8.18 -1.28 -14.46
N GLU A 247 -8.20 -0.05 -13.95
CA GLU A 247 -7.43 0.38 -12.78
C GLU A 247 -8.11 1.52 -12.03
N GLY A 248 -7.59 1.91 -10.89
CA GLY A 248 -8.08 3.05 -10.11
C GLY A 248 -8.70 2.67 -8.77
N SER A 249 -9.09 3.67 -7.99
CA SER A 249 -9.41 3.51 -6.56
C SER A 249 -10.49 2.49 -6.26
N LEU A 250 -11.53 2.39 -7.10
CA LEU A 250 -12.60 1.41 -6.91
C LEU A 250 -12.10 -0.01 -7.19
N VAL A 251 -11.27 -0.21 -8.22
CA VAL A 251 -10.66 -1.50 -8.54
C VAL A 251 -9.67 -1.91 -7.44
N TYR A 252 -8.87 -0.96 -6.94
CA TYR A 252 -7.91 -1.22 -5.86
C TYR A 252 -8.57 -1.68 -4.57
N ALA A 253 -9.78 -1.18 -4.29
CA ALA A 253 -10.54 -1.57 -3.10
C ALA A 253 -10.98 -3.05 -3.09
N PHE A 254 -10.95 -3.71 -4.25
CA PHE A 254 -11.26 -5.13 -4.43
C PHE A 254 -10.02 -5.95 -4.86
N SER A 255 -8.85 -5.34 -4.90
CA SER A 255 -7.65 -5.92 -5.49
C SER A 255 -7.27 -7.29 -4.90
N ALA A 256 -7.31 -7.41 -3.55
CA ALA A 256 -7.01 -8.66 -2.88
C ALA A 256 -7.99 -9.78 -3.24
N ASP A 257 -9.30 -9.48 -3.26
CA ASP A 257 -10.34 -10.46 -3.56
C ASP A 257 -10.30 -10.91 -5.03
N ILE A 258 -10.12 -9.96 -5.95
CA ILE A 258 -9.99 -10.24 -7.39
C ILE A 258 -8.75 -11.12 -7.62
N ARG A 259 -7.60 -10.78 -7.01
CA ARG A 259 -6.37 -11.56 -7.14
C ARG A 259 -6.55 -12.98 -6.63
N ARG A 260 -7.17 -13.17 -5.46
CA ARG A 260 -7.46 -14.50 -4.89
C ARG A 260 -8.37 -15.32 -5.81
N ALA A 261 -9.41 -14.71 -6.36
CA ALA A 261 -10.29 -15.38 -7.31
C ALA A 261 -9.53 -15.82 -8.59
N ILE A 262 -8.65 -14.95 -9.11
CA ILE A 262 -7.81 -15.31 -10.27
C ILE A 262 -6.84 -16.45 -9.92
N GLU A 263 -6.24 -16.44 -8.74
CA GLU A 263 -5.32 -17.49 -8.29
C GLU A 263 -6.03 -18.84 -8.10
N ALA A 264 -7.30 -18.83 -7.67
CA ALA A 264 -8.08 -20.04 -7.46
C ALA A 264 -8.66 -20.61 -8.77
N ASP A 265 -9.22 -19.74 -9.63
CA ASP A 265 -10.07 -20.15 -10.75
C ASP A 265 -9.48 -19.78 -12.13
N GLY A 266 -8.29 -19.15 -12.17
CA GLY A 266 -7.65 -18.66 -13.38
C GLY A 266 -8.24 -17.37 -13.94
N GLN A 267 -9.36 -16.91 -13.39
CA GLN A 267 -10.03 -15.65 -13.75
C GLN A 267 -10.94 -15.17 -12.61
N ALA A 268 -11.30 -13.89 -12.64
CA ALA A 268 -12.33 -13.33 -11.77
C ALA A 268 -13.40 -12.62 -12.60
N VAL A 269 -14.68 -12.74 -12.22
CA VAL A 269 -15.76 -11.97 -12.82
C VAL A 269 -16.24 -10.93 -11.82
N ILE A 270 -16.14 -9.67 -12.19
CA ILE A 270 -16.74 -8.56 -11.45
C ILE A 270 -18.04 -8.11 -12.12
N HIS A 271 -18.96 -7.58 -11.35
CA HIS A 271 -20.20 -6.99 -11.86
C HIS A 271 -20.18 -5.48 -11.68
N LEU A 272 -20.43 -4.78 -12.78
CA LEU A 272 -20.42 -3.32 -12.84
C LEU A 272 -21.84 -2.78 -13.01
N ASP A 273 -22.33 -2.02 -12.03
CA ASP A 273 -23.52 -1.20 -12.16
C ASP A 273 -23.15 0.16 -12.72
N LEU A 274 -23.55 0.42 -13.97
CA LEU A 274 -23.26 1.67 -14.68
C LEU A 274 -24.07 2.84 -14.16
N LEU A 275 -25.20 2.60 -13.49
CA LEU A 275 -26.15 3.61 -13.00
C LEU A 275 -26.65 3.28 -11.57
N PRO A 276 -25.78 3.28 -10.54
CA PRO A 276 -26.15 2.85 -9.19
C PRO A 276 -27.25 3.69 -8.55
N GLN A 277 -27.43 4.93 -8.98
CA GLN A 277 -28.47 5.83 -8.46
C GLN A 277 -29.87 5.52 -9.06
N MET A 278 -29.97 4.70 -10.09
CA MET A 278 -31.23 4.35 -10.75
C MET A 278 -31.62 2.91 -10.44
N PRO A 279 -32.70 2.67 -9.67
CA PRO A 279 -33.20 1.33 -9.40
C PRO A 279 -33.61 0.60 -10.70
N LEU A 280 -33.41 -0.73 -10.73
CA LEU A 280 -33.68 -1.57 -11.91
C LEU A 280 -35.08 -1.35 -12.47
N VAL A 281 -36.11 -1.33 -11.62
CA VAL A 281 -37.50 -1.14 -12.06
C VAL A 281 -37.70 0.22 -12.77
N LYS A 282 -37.13 1.28 -12.24
CA LYS A 282 -37.21 2.61 -12.88
C LYS A 282 -36.45 2.62 -14.21
N LEU A 283 -35.30 1.97 -14.27
CA LEU A 283 -34.52 1.86 -15.49
C LEU A 283 -35.28 1.07 -16.58
N GLN A 284 -35.90 -0.06 -16.23
CA GLN A 284 -36.74 -0.85 -17.13
C GLN A 284 -37.90 -0.02 -17.69
N GLN A 285 -38.64 0.70 -16.82
CA GLN A 285 -39.74 1.58 -17.22
C GLN A 285 -39.26 2.73 -18.14
N ALA A 286 -38.10 3.32 -17.86
CA ALA A 286 -37.53 4.35 -18.69
C ALA A 286 -37.14 3.86 -20.09
N LEU A 287 -36.48 2.70 -20.16
CA LEU A 287 -36.04 2.09 -21.41
C LEU A 287 -37.18 1.48 -22.22
N ALA A 288 -38.27 1.06 -21.61
CA ALA A 288 -39.48 0.57 -22.29
C ALA A 288 -40.26 1.64 -23.05
N LYS A 289 -39.96 2.93 -22.83
CA LYS A 289 -40.60 4.01 -23.62
C LYS A 289 -40.27 3.88 -25.12
N PRO A 290 -41.20 4.20 -26.00
CA PRO A 290 -40.98 4.05 -27.44
C PRO A 290 -39.72 4.80 -27.92
N ARG A 291 -38.84 4.10 -28.60
CA ARG A 291 -37.61 4.67 -29.18
C ARG A 291 -37.89 5.59 -30.36
N GLY A 292 -38.96 5.30 -31.09
CA GLY A 292 -39.29 6.01 -32.34
C GLY A 292 -38.16 5.84 -33.39
N LYS A 293 -37.82 6.93 -34.07
CA LYS A 293 -36.75 6.95 -35.09
C LYS A 293 -35.34 7.17 -34.53
N HIS A 294 -35.18 7.21 -33.19
CA HIS A 294 -33.87 7.45 -32.60
C HIS A 294 -32.96 6.22 -32.63
N SER A 295 -31.66 6.44 -32.75
CA SER A 295 -30.66 5.38 -32.55
C SER A 295 -30.71 4.85 -31.11
N MET A 296 -30.24 3.60 -30.86
CA MET A 296 -30.14 3.04 -29.52
C MET A 296 -29.31 3.94 -28.59
N ALA A 297 -28.17 4.44 -29.04
CA ALA A 297 -27.34 5.35 -28.26
C ALA A 297 -28.09 6.61 -27.82
N LYS A 298 -28.86 7.22 -28.74
CA LYS A 298 -29.68 8.41 -28.42
C LYS A 298 -30.82 8.07 -27.46
N HIS A 299 -31.39 6.87 -27.56
CA HIS A 299 -32.44 6.39 -26.64
C HIS A 299 -31.89 6.19 -25.22
N LEU A 300 -30.76 5.47 -25.09
CA LEU A 300 -30.08 5.24 -23.81
C LEU A 300 -29.68 6.57 -23.13
N HIS A 301 -29.14 7.51 -23.89
CA HIS A 301 -28.81 8.83 -23.37
C HIS A 301 -30.06 9.58 -22.86
N ARG A 302 -31.13 9.62 -23.64
CA ARG A 302 -32.36 10.36 -23.26
C ARG A 302 -33.12 9.75 -22.09
N GLN A 303 -33.15 8.42 -21.98
CA GLN A 303 -33.98 7.73 -21.00
C GLN A 303 -33.23 7.40 -19.69
N ALA A 304 -31.92 7.22 -19.80
CA ALA A 304 -31.10 6.77 -18.69
C ALA A 304 -29.84 7.62 -18.44
N GLY A 305 -29.57 8.63 -19.26
CA GLY A 305 -28.33 9.42 -19.16
C GLY A 305 -27.08 8.59 -19.46
N LEU A 306 -27.23 7.47 -20.17
CA LEU A 306 -26.12 6.57 -20.45
C LEU A 306 -25.46 6.95 -21.78
N ASP A 307 -24.21 7.41 -21.72
CA ASP A 307 -23.41 7.83 -22.86
C ASP A 307 -21.91 7.56 -22.67
N GLY A 308 -21.10 8.04 -23.59
CA GLY A 308 -19.63 8.00 -23.52
C GLY A 308 -19.11 6.60 -23.26
N VAL A 309 -18.13 6.49 -22.38
CA VAL A 309 -17.46 5.23 -22.02
C VAL A 309 -18.42 4.20 -21.40
N LYS A 310 -19.45 4.61 -20.66
CA LYS A 310 -20.45 3.69 -20.10
C LYS A 310 -21.28 3.01 -21.19
N ALA A 311 -21.74 3.78 -22.16
CA ALA A 311 -22.47 3.23 -23.32
C ALA A 311 -21.57 2.34 -24.20
N ALA A 312 -20.30 2.72 -24.35
CA ALA A 312 -19.33 1.91 -25.10
C ALA A 312 -19.07 0.56 -24.41
N LEU A 313 -18.87 0.53 -23.08
CA LEU A 313 -18.73 -0.71 -22.32
C LEU A 313 -19.98 -1.60 -22.39
N LEU A 314 -21.16 -1.01 -22.26
CA LEU A 314 -22.41 -1.76 -22.43
C LEU A 314 -22.47 -2.41 -23.83
N ARG A 315 -22.07 -1.66 -24.88
CA ARG A 315 -22.05 -2.17 -26.26
C ARG A 315 -21.02 -3.27 -26.47
N GLU A 316 -19.89 -3.19 -25.78
CA GLU A 316 -18.80 -4.16 -25.83
C GLU A 316 -19.18 -5.50 -25.22
N LEU A 317 -19.85 -5.47 -24.05
CA LEU A 317 -19.99 -6.63 -23.18
C LEU A 317 -21.39 -7.24 -23.18
N ALA A 318 -22.44 -6.45 -23.43
CA ALA A 318 -23.78 -6.99 -23.51
C ALA A 318 -24.01 -7.72 -24.85
N PRO A 319 -24.75 -8.85 -24.86
CA PRO A 319 -25.03 -9.58 -26.08
C PRO A 319 -25.73 -8.70 -27.13
N ALA A 320 -25.34 -8.85 -28.38
CA ALA A 320 -25.91 -8.05 -29.50
C ALA A 320 -27.44 -8.18 -29.58
N ALA A 321 -27.99 -9.35 -29.26
CA ALA A 321 -29.42 -9.62 -29.28
C ALA A 321 -30.21 -8.74 -28.32
N GLU A 322 -29.64 -8.39 -27.16
CA GLU A 322 -30.29 -7.55 -26.14
C GLU A 322 -30.56 -6.12 -26.64
N PHE A 323 -29.83 -5.68 -27.63
CA PHE A 323 -30.05 -4.35 -28.25
C PHE A 323 -31.29 -4.29 -29.17
N ALA A 324 -31.95 -5.41 -29.43
CA ALA A 324 -33.23 -5.41 -30.15
C ALA A 324 -34.35 -4.74 -29.30
N GLU A 325 -34.37 -5.01 -27.99
CA GLU A 325 -35.35 -4.50 -27.04
C GLU A 325 -34.65 -3.63 -25.98
N PRO A 326 -34.84 -2.29 -25.98
CA PRO A 326 -34.13 -1.41 -25.05
C PRO A 326 -34.29 -1.79 -23.56
N ALA A 327 -35.49 -2.27 -23.17
CA ALA A 327 -35.76 -2.67 -21.79
C ALA A 327 -34.94 -3.90 -21.35
N ALA A 328 -34.58 -4.79 -22.27
CA ALA A 328 -33.73 -5.96 -22.02
C ALA A 328 -32.31 -5.58 -21.61
N LEU A 329 -31.84 -4.37 -21.93
CA LEU A 329 -30.55 -3.88 -21.50
C LEU A 329 -30.48 -3.48 -20.02
N ALA A 330 -31.62 -3.32 -19.34
CA ALA A 330 -31.62 -2.85 -17.95
C ALA A 330 -30.86 -3.79 -16.97
N PRO A 331 -31.00 -5.11 -17.00
CA PRO A 331 -30.18 -6.01 -16.17
C PRO A 331 -28.69 -5.86 -16.46
N TRP A 332 -28.29 -5.74 -17.73
CA TRP A 332 -26.89 -5.55 -18.14
C TRP A 332 -26.32 -4.22 -17.67
N ILE A 333 -27.11 -3.15 -17.68
CA ILE A 333 -26.71 -1.85 -17.14
C ILE A 333 -26.47 -1.95 -15.62
N LYS A 334 -27.23 -2.80 -14.91
CA LYS A 334 -27.16 -2.96 -13.45
C LYS A 334 -26.13 -3.98 -12.98
N ALA A 335 -25.72 -4.91 -13.84
CA ALA A 335 -24.77 -5.96 -13.50
C ALA A 335 -23.97 -6.39 -14.75
N LEU A 336 -23.21 -5.47 -15.33
CA LEU A 336 -22.41 -5.74 -16.50
C LEU A 336 -21.19 -6.60 -16.10
N PRO A 337 -21.06 -7.85 -16.57
CA PRO A 337 -19.93 -8.70 -16.18
C PRO A 337 -18.67 -8.28 -16.91
N ILE A 338 -17.56 -8.21 -16.18
CA ILE A 338 -16.20 -8.00 -16.72
C ILE A 338 -15.33 -9.14 -16.24
N THR A 339 -14.77 -9.91 -17.15
CA THR A 339 -13.84 -11.01 -16.84
C THR A 339 -12.41 -10.47 -16.79
N LEU A 340 -11.77 -10.66 -15.66
CA LEU A 340 -10.40 -10.27 -15.36
C LEU A 340 -9.52 -11.52 -15.34
N LEU A 341 -8.38 -11.49 -16.04
CA LEU A 341 -7.54 -12.68 -16.28
C LEU A 341 -6.28 -12.68 -15.40
N ARG A 342 -5.73 -11.52 -15.11
CA ARG A 342 -4.51 -11.39 -14.31
C ARG A 342 -4.33 -9.98 -13.78
N THR A 343 -3.52 -9.86 -12.74
CA THR A 343 -3.05 -8.58 -12.24
C THR A 343 -2.12 -7.89 -13.24
N ARG A 344 -2.05 -6.57 -13.19
CA ARG A 344 -0.92 -5.85 -13.78
C ARG A 344 0.37 -6.19 -13.01
N PRO A 345 1.55 -6.04 -13.66
CA PRO A 345 2.83 -6.33 -13.03
C PRO A 345 3.01 -5.65 -11.68
N LEU A 346 3.79 -6.29 -10.79
CA LEU A 346 4.09 -5.79 -9.45
C LEU A 346 4.70 -4.37 -9.47
N ASP A 347 5.55 -4.07 -10.45
CA ASP A 347 6.20 -2.77 -10.59
C ASP A 347 5.22 -1.62 -10.95
N GLU A 348 4.03 -1.94 -11.43
CA GLU A 348 2.95 -0.98 -11.72
C GLU A 348 1.95 -0.86 -10.56
N ALA A 349 2.02 -1.73 -9.57
CA ALA A 349 1.11 -1.73 -8.43
C ALA A 349 1.41 -0.60 -7.44
N ILE A 350 0.39 -0.14 -6.71
CA ILE A 350 0.57 0.87 -5.67
C ILE A 350 1.33 0.29 -4.47
N SER A 351 1.10 -0.99 -4.15
CA SER A 351 1.70 -1.70 -3.02
C SER A 351 1.90 -3.17 -3.32
N SER A 352 2.58 -3.84 -2.41
CA SER A 352 2.82 -5.29 -2.45
C SER A 352 2.03 -6.00 -1.36
N ALA A 353 1.60 -7.24 -1.63
CA ALA A 353 1.25 -8.25 -0.65
C ALA A 353 2.37 -9.28 -0.57
N GLY A 354 2.37 -10.11 0.45
CA GLY A 354 3.49 -11.01 0.76
C GLY A 354 4.59 -10.29 1.53
N GLY A 355 5.68 -11.00 1.81
CA GLY A 355 6.79 -10.49 2.60
C GLY A 355 7.22 -11.44 3.71
N VAL A 356 7.88 -10.92 4.75
CA VAL A 356 8.32 -11.68 5.92
C VAL A 356 7.09 -12.06 6.76
N PRO A 357 6.79 -13.37 6.94
CA PRO A 357 5.64 -13.82 7.73
C PRO A 357 5.78 -13.41 9.20
N PHE A 358 4.68 -12.98 9.83
CA PHE A 358 4.66 -12.65 11.25
C PHE A 358 5.09 -13.85 12.13
N ALA A 359 4.81 -15.08 11.69
CA ALA A 359 5.26 -16.30 12.38
C ALA A 359 6.79 -16.42 12.49
N ALA A 360 7.55 -15.80 11.58
CA ALA A 360 9.02 -15.76 11.62
C ALA A 360 9.57 -14.69 12.59
N LEU A 361 8.70 -13.86 13.15
CA LEU A 361 9.05 -12.72 14.02
C LEU A 361 8.58 -12.98 15.46
N ASP A 362 9.26 -12.36 16.41
CA ASP A 362 8.74 -12.21 17.78
C ASP A 362 7.83 -10.97 17.88
N ASP A 363 7.34 -10.70 19.10
CA ASP A 363 6.43 -9.58 19.38
C ASP A 363 7.09 -8.20 19.16
N GLY A 364 8.43 -8.11 19.22
CA GLY A 364 9.23 -6.94 18.93
C GLY A 364 9.62 -6.81 17.45
N LEU A 365 9.09 -7.69 16.59
CA LEU A 365 9.40 -7.79 15.16
C LEU A 365 10.87 -8.18 14.86
N MET A 366 11.55 -8.85 15.81
CA MET A 366 12.86 -9.47 15.58
C MET A 366 12.69 -10.80 14.85
N LEU A 367 13.55 -11.08 13.89
CA LEU A 367 13.63 -12.39 13.24
C LEU A 367 14.08 -13.46 14.23
N LYS A 368 13.24 -14.44 14.52
CA LYS A 368 13.54 -15.54 15.45
C LYS A 368 14.81 -16.32 15.07
N ALA A 369 15.06 -16.45 13.76
CA ALA A 369 16.22 -17.16 13.23
C ALA A 369 17.48 -16.27 13.09
N LEU A 370 17.38 -14.96 13.27
CA LEU A 370 18.49 -14.00 13.19
C LEU A 370 18.39 -12.97 14.33
N PRO A 371 18.77 -13.33 15.56
CA PRO A 371 18.74 -12.40 16.70
C PRO A 371 19.51 -11.11 16.40
N GLY A 372 18.93 -9.97 16.82
CA GLY A 372 19.47 -8.64 16.53
C GLY A 372 19.05 -8.07 15.15
N VAL A 373 18.30 -8.82 14.33
CA VAL A 373 17.75 -8.33 13.06
C VAL A 373 16.23 -8.20 13.16
N PHE A 374 15.72 -7.01 12.88
CA PHE A 374 14.31 -6.62 12.97
C PHE A 374 13.76 -6.28 11.59
N CYS A 375 12.47 -6.45 11.38
CA CYS A 375 11.79 -6.12 10.13
C CYS A 375 10.59 -5.21 10.38
N ALA A 376 10.38 -4.20 9.52
CA ALA A 376 9.25 -3.29 9.64
C ALA A 376 8.73 -2.78 8.28
N GLY A 377 7.47 -2.36 8.26
CA GLY A 377 6.85 -1.74 7.09
C GLY A 377 6.28 -2.74 6.09
N GLU A 378 6.24 -2.34 4.84
CA GLU A 378 5.64 -3.09 3.73
C GLU A 378 6.43 -4.36 3.37
N MET A 379 7.62 -4.58 3.94
CA MET A 379 8.34 -5.85 3.77
C MET A 379 7.77 -7.00 4.63
N LEU A 380 6.88 -6.72 5.58
CA LEU A 380 6.15 -7.72 6.36
C LEU A 380 4.97 -8.28 5.53
N ASP A 381 4.57 -9.53 5.81
CA ASP A 381 3.49 -10.21 5.08
C ASP A 381 2.11 -9.70 5.49
N TRP A 382 1.73 -8.55 4.96
CA TRP A 382 0.40 -7.95 5.08
C TRP A 382 0.07 -7.09 3.87
N GLU A 383 -1.21 -6.82 3.67
CA GLU A 383 -1.71 -5.86 2.68
C GLU A 383 -2.90 -5.08 3.22
N ALA A 384 -3.18 -3.93 2.63
CA ALA A 384 -4.36 -3.12 2.92
C ALA A 384 -4.79 -2.34 1.68
N PRO A 385 -6.07 -1.95 1.56
CA PRO A 385 -6.53 -1.09 0.47
C PRO A 385 -5.88 0.31 0.56
N THR A 386 -5.99 1.09 -0.52
CA THR A 386 -5.66 2.52 -0.47
C THR A 386 -6.60 3.27 0.47
N GLY A 387 -6.12 4.32 1.13
CA GLY A 387 -6.93 5.08 2.09
C GLY A 387 -6.18 5.52 3.35
N GLY A 388 -4.83 5.43 3.34
CA GLY A 388 -3.97 5.78 4.46
C GLY A 388 -3.61 4.61 5.37
N TYR A 389 -4.23 3.44 5.17
CA TYR A 389 -3.98 2.23 5.97
C TYR A 389 -2.53 1.74 5.86
N LEU A 390 -1.99 1.69 4.63
CA LEU A 390 -0.61 1.28 4.36
C LEU A 390 0.40 2.12 5.13
N LEU A 391 0.24 3.44 5.10
CA LEU A 391 1.15 4.34 5.82
C LEU A 391 1.03 4.16 7.33
N THR A 392 -0.20 4.07 7.87
CA THR A 392 -0.42 3.88 9.30
C THR A 392 0.27 2.61 9.81
N ALA A 393 0.12 1.47 9.11
CA ALA A 393 0.80 0.23 9.49
C ALA A 393 2.33 0.31 9.34
N CYS A 394 2.83 1.02 8.32
CA CYS A 394 4.28 1.26 8.18
C CYS A 394 4.83 2.07 9.36
N PHE A 395 4.15 3.12 9.79
CA PHE A 395 4.54 3.91 10.97
C PHE A 395 4.47 3.06 12.25
N ALA A 396 3.36 2.34 12.44
CA ALA A 396 3.15 1.50 13.61
C ALA A 396 4.22 0.41 13.74
N SER A 397 4.47 -0.34 12.66
CA SER A 397 5.49 -1.41 12.67
C SER A 397 6.90 -0.86 12.87
N GLY A 398 7.24 0.31 12.29
CA GLY A 398 8.52 0.97 12.53
C GLY A 398 8.73 1.32 14.00
N ARG A 399 7.67 1.81 14.67
CA ARG A 399 7.69 2.10 16.10
C ARG A 399 7.86 0.84 16.95
N VAL A 400 7.06 -0.20 16.69
CA VAL A 400 7.13 -1.48 17.42
C VAL A 400 8.51 -2.12 17.27
N ALA A 401 9.04 -2.20 16.04
CA ALA A 401 10.37 -2.75 15.80
C ALA A 401 11.47 -1.95 16.52
N ALA A 402 11.39 -0.63 16.55
CA ALA A 402 12.35 0.19 17.29
C ALA A 402 12.28 -0.04 18.80
N GLN A 403 11.08 -0.21 19.38
CA GLN A 403 10.90 -0.58 20.79
C GLN A 403 11.47 -1.97 21.06
N GLY A 404 11.27 -2.93 20.14
CA GLY A 404 11.87 -4.25 20.17
C GLY A 404 13.40 -4.20 20.18
N VAL A 405 14.00 -3.37 19.33
CA VAL A 405 15.45 -3.13 19.33
C VAL A 405 15.94 -2.59 20.69
N ILE A 406 15.27 -1.58 21.26
CA ILE A 406 15.64 -1.03 22.57
C ILE A 406 15.59 -2.09 23.65
N ALA A 407 14.55 -2.91 23.68
CA ALA A 407 14.40 -3.99 24.65
C ALA A 407 15.49 -5.08 24.48
N TYR A 408 15.81 -5.44 23.22
CA TYR A 408 16.88 -6.38 22.90
C TYR A 408 18.24 -5.89 23.40
N LEU A 409 18.59 -4.63 23.14
CA LEU A 409 19.85 -4.03 23.55
C LEU A 409 19.97 -3.94 25.09
N ALA A 410 18.88 -3.61 25.78
CA ALA A 410 18.85 -3.60 27.24
C ALA A 410 19.09 -5.00 27.84
N GLY A 411 18.51 -6.05 27.24
CA GLY A 411 18.75 -7.44 27.64
C GLY A 411 20.18 -7.91 27.37
N ALA A 412 20.79 -7.49 26.26
CA ALA A 412 22.17 -7.80 25.92
C ALA A 412 23.17 -7.12 26.89
N SER A 413 22.88 -5.88 27.33
CA SER A 413 23.71 -5.17 28.32
C SER A 413 23.72 -5.89 29.66
N ILE A 414 22.59 -6.40 30.13
CA ILE A 414 22.51 -7.15 31.41
C ILE A 414 23.33 -8.45 31.31
N ALA A 415 23.27 -9.17 30.19
CA ALA A 415 24.03 -10.41 30.01
C ALA A 415 25.55 -10.16 29.99
N SER A 416 26.03 -9.00 29.51
CA SER A 416 27.46 -8.64 29.47
C SER A 416 28.02 -8.19 30.84
N GLU A 417 27.18 -7.74 31.77
CA GLU A 417 27.60 -7.34 33.11
C GLU A 417 27.72 -8.52 34.09
N TYR A 418 27.10 -9.66 33.79
CA TYR A 418 27.08 -10.89 34.63
C TYR A 418 27.82 -12.10 34.04
N GLY A 419 28.40 -11.98 32.85
CA GLY A 419 29.24 -12.98 32.19
C GLY A 419 30.71 -12.64 32.23
#